data_7931bef0c47688a995187967b09a212b
#
_entry.id   7931bef0c47688a995187967b09a212b
#
_cell.length_a   1.000
_cell.length_b   1.000
_cell.length_c   1.000
_cell.angle_alpha   90.00
_cell.angle_beta   90.00
_cell.angle_gamma   90.00
#
_symmetry.space_group_name_H-M   'P 1'
#
loop_
_entity.id
_entity.type
_entity.pdbx_description
1 polymer ?
#
loop_
_entity_poly.entity_id
_entity_poly.type
_entity_poly.pdbx_seq_one_letter_code
_entity_poly.pdbx_strand_id
1 'polypeptide(L)'
;MPDYPRATILLAKCQCEQSILLITNVSSDEVRKIGEVMQLEHEQSQDAVISALQQQIDELTENNLELKEQLARKEQFTAMIAHELRSPLTPIINYAHIIARPNQRRETIERGANIVISQAWRLSRLTGDLLDSSRLSSGQFTLACSPCDVVKLVKETVEQLRPIAPYHKFVIDVPGSPIIGNWDYGRLQQALGNLIDNAIKYSPEETTITIRACNVPSKVTISVHNQGQSIPFAEVDQLFRPYSRLATSSRQKGYGLGLYIAKSIIDAHGGNLQLEQPVEERQGATFTFDLPSTIES
;
A
#
# COMPACT_ATOMS: atom_id res chain seq x y z
N MET A 1 -8.64 75.64 53.89
CA MET A 1 -9.31 74.33 53.70
C MET A 1 -8.44 73.53 52.75
N PRO A 2 -7.80 72.40 53.11
CA PRO A 2 -7.02 71.63 52.21
C PRO A 2 -7.90 70.74 51.34
N ASP A 3 -7.67 70.80 50.03
CA ASP A 3 -8.30 69.95 49.02
C ASP A 3 -7.88 68.48 49.27
N TYR A 4 -8.84 67.63 49.62
CA TYR A 4 -8.66 66.19 49.65
C TYR A 4 -8.83 65.65 48.23
N PRO A 5 -7.85 64.87 47.73
CA PRO A 5 -8.02 64.24 46.41
C PRO A 5 -9.17 63.21 46.44
N ARG A 6 -10.10 63.36 45.49
CA ARG A 6 -11.19 62.39 45.33
C ARG A 6 -10.56 61.01 44.98
N ALA A 7 -10.74 60.06 45.84
CA ALA A 7 -10.39 58.68 45.58
C ALA A 7 -11.31 58.11 44.49
N THR A 8 -10.79 57.86 43.31
CA THR A 8 -11.53 57.17 42.24
C THR A 8 -11.24 55.67 42.40
N ILE A 9 -12.24 54.89 42.77
CA ILE A 9 -12.18 53.42 42.80
C ILE A 9 -12.48 52.92 41.41
N LEU A 10 -11.50 52.35 40.73
CA LEU A 10 -11.68 51.66 39.44
C LEU A 10 -11.74 50.13 39.72
N LEU A 11 -12.87 49.51 39.42
CA LEU A 11 -13.03 48.06 39.45
C LEU A 11 -12.68 47.53 38.07
N ALA A 12 -11.48 47.02 37.91
CA ALA A 12 -11.11 46.27 36.66
C ALA A 12 -11.34 44.76 36.90
N LYS A 13 -12.27 44.20 36.14
CA LYS A 13 -12.54 42.76 36.18
C LYS A 13 -11.75 42.06 35.11
N CYS A 14 -10.73 41.28 35.52
CA CYS A 14 -10.00 40.42 34.61
C CYS A 14 -10.80 39.14 34.39
N GLN A 15 -11.10 38.77 33.13
CA GLN A 15 -11.98 37.64 32.78
C GLN A 15 -11.33 36.25 33.02
N CYS A 16 -10.06 36.16 33.34
CA CYS A 16 -9.34 34.89 33.48
C CYS A 16 -9.19 34.36 34.89
N GLU A 17 -9.31 35.19 35.95
CA GLU A 17 -9.31 34.72 37.35
C GLU A 17 -10.08 35.70 38.25
N GLN A 18 -10.72 35.17 39.30
CA GLN A 18 -11.54 35.92 40.28
C GLN A 18 -10.73 36.91 41.13
N SER A 19 -9.78 37.63 40.56
CA SER A 19 -8.94 38.62 41.24
C SER A 19 -9.46 40.01 40.96
N ILE A 20 -10.03 40.64 41.99
CA ILE A 20 -10.41 42.05 41.97
C ILE A 20 -9.18 42.83 42.47
N LEU A 21 -8.53 43.58 41.60
CA LEU A 21 -7.45 44.48 42.01
C LEU A 21 -8.05 45.79 42.49
N LEU A 22 -7.93 46.10 43.76
CA LEU A 22 -8.32 47.37 44.33
C LEU A 22 -7.15 48.36 44.18
N ILE A 23 -7.26 49.29 43.24
CA ILE A 23 -6.27 50.34 43.03
C ILE A 23 -6.78 51.63 43.69
N THR A 24 -6.11 52.05 44.75
CA THR A 24 -6.41 53.34 45.41
C THR A 24 -5.28 54.32 45.13
N ASN A 25 -5.63 55.59 44.81
CA ASN A 25 -4.69 56.69 44.51
C ASN A 25 -3.86 56.57 43.22
N VAL A 26 -4.54 56.38 42.08
CA VAL A 26 -3.87 56.29 40.78
C VAL A 26 -4.17 57.60 40.00
N SER A 27 -3.15 58.11 39.35
CA SER A 27 -3.29 59.28 38.45
C SER A 27 -4.01 58.88 37.14
N SER A 28 -4.64 59.86 36.50
CA SER A 28 -5.36 59.62 35.20
C SER A 28 -4.47 59.01 34.12
N ASP A 29 -3.16 59.29 34.13
CA ASP A 29 -2.18 58.78 33.19
C ASP A 29 -1.85 57.31 33.46
N GLU A 30 -1.84 56.89 34.72
CA GLU A 30 -1.60 55.48 35.10
C GLU A 30 -2.81 54.61 34.75
N VAL A 31 -4.02 55.11 34.97
CA VAL A 31 -5.27 54.41 34.53
C VAL A 31 -5.30 54.18 33.05
N ARG A 32 -4.86 55.19 32.24
CA ARG A 32 -4.76 55.07 30.79
C ARG A 32 -3.74 54.01 30.38
N LYS A 33 -2.55 54.00 30.99
CA LYS A 33 -1.53 52.98 30.70
C LYS A 33 -1.97 51.54 31.06
N ILE A 34 -2.67 51.37 32.17
CA ILE A 34 -3.23 50.08 32.57
C ILE A 34 -4.27 49.63 31.52
N GLY A 35 -5.14 50.52 31.05
CA GLY A 35 -6.10 50.23 30.00
C GLY A 35 -5.45 49.79 28.68
N GLU A 36 -4.40 50.49 28.27
CA GLU A 36 -3.62 50.17 27.06
C GLU A 36 -2.93 48.79 27.19
N VAL A 37 -2.35 48.47 28.34
CA VAL A 37 -1.72 47.14 28.59
C VAL A 37 -2.76 46.01 28.60
N MET A 38 -3.88 46.21 29.27
CA MET A 38 -4.96 45.17 29.29
C MET A 38 -5.56 44.94 27.90
N GLN A 39 -5.66 46.00 27.07
CA GLN A 39 -6.14 45.87 25.70
C GLN A 39 -5.13 45.10 24.81
N LEU A 40 -3.84 45.36 24.96
CA LEU A 40 -2.77 44.65 24.25
C LEU A 40 -2.71 43.16 24.64
N GLU A 41 -2.86 42.85 25.93
CA GLU A 41 -2.90 41.45 26.40
C GLU A 41 -4.15 40.71 25.88
N HIS A 42 -5.29 41.39 25.78
CA HIS A 42 -6.49 40.82 25.24
C HIS A 42 -6.39 40.57 23.75
N GLU A 43 -5.83 41.50 22.97
CA GLU A 43 -5.58 41.35 21.53
C GLU A 43 -4.58 40.20 21.27
N GLN A 44 -3.47 40.13 22.02
CA GLN A 44 -2.50 39.05 21.89
C GLN A 44 -3.09 37.67 22.22
N SER A 45 -3.98 37.60 23.23
CA SER A 45 -4.68 36.36 23.57
C SER A 45 -5.66 35.94 22.47
N GLN A 46 -6.37 36.87 21.85
CA GLN A 46 -7.27 36.60 20.73
C GLN A 46 -6.49 36.14 19.48
N ASP A 47 -5.39 36.80 19.15
CA ASP A 47 -4.55 36.43 18.01
C ASP A 47 -3.94 35.03 18.17
N ALA A 48 -3.54 34.66 19.38
CA ALA A 48 -3.05 33.32 19.66
C ALA A 48 -4.14 32.24 19.48
N VAL A 49 -5.36 32.51 19.92
CA VAL A 49 -6.53 31.60 19.72
C VAL A 49 -6.87 31.50 18.23
N ILE A 50 -6.89 32.61 17.51
CA ILE A 50 -7.17 32.62 16.07
C ILE A 50 -6.11 31.80 15.31
N SER A 51 -4.83 31.99 15.63
CA SER A 51 -3.73 31.25 15.01
C SER A 51 -3.84 29.74 15.28
N ALA A 52 -4.18 29.35 16.51
CA ALA A 52 -4.37 27.94 16.85
C ALA A 52 -5.57 27.32 16.13
N LEU A 53 -6.68 28.06 16.01
CA LEU A 53 -7.85 27.62 15.25
C LEU A 53 -7.57 27.50 13.74
N GLN A 54 -6.81 28.43 13.18
CA GLN A 54 -6.39 28.35 11.78
C GLN A 54 -5.55 27.09 11.54
N GLN A 55 -4.57 26.81 12.40
CA GLN A 55 -3.76 25.61 12.31
C GLN A 55 -4.60 24.33 12.37
N GLN A 56 -5.60 24.28 13.26
CA GLN A 56 -6.52 23.12 13.33
C GLN A 56 -7.40 23.01 12.07
N ILE A 57 -7.84 24.12 11.51
CA ILE A 57 -8.62 24.12 10.26
C ILE A 57 -7.77 23.60 9.10
N ASP A 58 -6.52 24.02 9.00
CA ASP A 58 -5.60 23.57 7.95
C ASP A 58 -5.33 22.06 8.08
N GLU A 59 -5.03 21.57 9.29
CA GLU A 59 -4.83 20.15 9.57
C GLU A 59 -6.09 19.31 9.26
N LEU A 60 -7.26 19.77 9.70
CA LEU A 60 -8.52 19.11 9.40
C LEU A 60 -8.85 19.12 7.91
N THR A 61 -8.47 20.17 7.20
CA THR A 61 -8.70 20.28 5.75
C THR A 61 -7.80 19.30 4.99
N GLU A 62 -6.54 19.20 5.36
CA GLU A 62 -5.59 18.24 4.80
C GLU A 62 -6.04 16.80 5.06
N ASN A 63 -6.40 16.47 6.30
CA ASN A 63 -6.95 15.15 6.66
C ASN A 63 -8.24 14.81 5.88
N ASN A 64 -9.14 15.78 5.69
CA ASN A 64 -10.36 15.60 4.91
C ASN A 64 -10.06 15.34 3.43
N LEU A 65 -9.05 16.02 2.87
CA LEU A 65 -8.64 15.80 1.48
C LEU A 65 -8.09 14.38 1.32
N GLU A 66 -7.22 13.96 2.21
CA GLU A 66 -6.65 12.61 2.19
C GLU A 66 -7.73 11.51 2.33
N LEU A 67 -8.67 11.69 3.27
CA LEU A 67 -9.80 10.76 3.44
C LEU A 67 -10.70 10.69 2.20
N LYS A 68 -10.96 11.80 1.53
CA LYS A 68 -11.72 11.83 0.28
C LYS A 68 -11.01 11.07 -0.84
N GLU A 69 -9.69 11.23 -0.97
CA GLU A 69 -8.90 10.48 -1.93
C GLU A 69 -8.87 8.98 -1.63
N GLN A 70 -8.78 8.60 -0.36
CA GLN A 70 -8.85 7.20 0.06
C GLN A 70 -10.23 6.60 -0.26
N LEU A 71 -11.31 7.35 0.00
CA LEU A 71 -12.68 6.93 -0.30
C LEU A 71 -12.87 6.75 -1.81
N ALA A 72 -12.45 7.71 -2.63
CA ALA A 72 -12.55 7.64 -4.08
C ALA A 72 -11.77 6.43 -4.64
N ARG A 73 -10.57 6.17 -4.12
CA ARG A 73 -9.80 4.96 -4.47
C ARG A 73 -10.53 3.68 -4.11
N LYS A 74 -11.16 3.61 -2.93
CA LYS A 74 -11.93 2.45 -2.48
C LYS A 74 -13.19 2.22 -3.33
N GLU A 75 -13.88 3.27 -3.72
CA GLU A 75 -15.06 3.19 -4.60
C GLU A 75 -14.68 2.71 -6.00
N GLN A 76 -13.63 3.29 -6.58
CA GLN A 76 -13.08 2.87 -7.87
C GLN A 76 -12.65 1.40 -7.84
N PHE A 77 -12.01 0.97 -6.75
CA PHE A 77 -11.64 -0.42 -6.54
C PHE A 77 -12.86 -1.34 -6.46
N THR A 78 -13.90 -0.97 -5.72
CA THR A 78 -15.13 -1.77 -5.61
C THR A 78 -15.80 -1.96 -6.97
N ALA A 79 -15.89 -0.90 -7.77
CA ALA A 79 -16.41 -0.97 -9.13
C ALA A 79 -15.55 -1.87 -10.04
N MET A 80 -14.22 -1.76 -9.91
CA MET A 80 -13.28 -2.59 -10.66
C MET A 80 -13.41 -4.07 -10.27
N ILE A 81 -13.51 -4.40 -8.98
CA ILE A 81 -13.72 -5.79 -8.51
C ILE A 81 -15.00 -6.36 -9.13
N ALA A 82 -16.11 -5.62 -9.07
CA ALA A 82 -17.36 -6.08 -9.65
C ALA A 82 -17.21 -6.42 -11.14
N HIS A 83 -16.48 -5.60 -11.90
CA HIS A 83 -16.17 -5.85 -13.30
C HIS A 83 -15.29 -7.10 -13.49
N GLU A 84 -14.24 -7.23 -12.66
CA GLU A 84 -13.27 -8.31 -12.76
C GLU A 84 -13.81 -9.67 -12.27
N LEU A 85 -14.78 -9.68 -11.35
CA LEU A 85 -15.53 -10.88 -10.99
C LEU A 85 -16.50 -11.30 -12.13
N ARG A 86 -17.13 -10.32 -12.80
CA ARG A 86 -18.04 -10.59 -13.93
C ARG A 86 -17.29 -11.13 -15.15
N SER A 87 -16.07 -10.67 -15.38
CA SER A 87 -15.25 -11.07 -16.54
C SER A 87 -15.03 -12.58 -16.65
N PRO A 88 -14.57 -13.33 -15.61
CA PRO A 88 -14.46 -14.79 -15.67
C PRO A 88 -15.80 -15.51 -15.54
N LEU A 89 -16.77 -14.91 -14.87
CA LEU A 89 -18.09 -15.53 -14.65
C LEU A 89 -18.87 -15.66 -15.95
N THR A 90 -18.79 -14.67 -16.83
CA THR A 90 -19.48 -14.68 -18.12
C THR A 90 -19.06 -15.86 -19.02
N PRO A 91 -17.77 -16.14 -19.28
CA PRO A 91 -17.36 -17.34 -19.99
C PRO A 91 -17.75 -18.64 -19.30
N ILE A 92 -17.65 -18.71 -17.96
CA ILE A 92 -18.06 -19.90 -17.20
C ILE A 92 -19.52 -20.23 -17.52
N ILE A 93 -20.42 -19.27 -17.38
CA ILE A 93 -21.86 -19.46 -17.65
C ILE A 93 -22.10 -19.83 -19.12
N ASN A 94 -21.47 -19.11 -20.06
CA ASN A 94 -21.68 -19.36 -21.49
C ASN A 94 -21.22 -20.76 -21.91
N TYR A 95 -20.03 -21.18 -21.49
CA TYR A 95 -19.49 -22.50 -21.83
C TYR A 95 -20.22 -23.63 -21.10
N ALA A 96 -20.67 -23.40 -19.85
CA ALA A 96 -21.52 -24.35 -19.14
C ALA A 96 -22.84 -24.59 -19.92
N HIS A 97 -23.48 -23.52 -20.44
CA HIS A 97 -24.66 -23.65 -21.30
C HIS A 97 -24.38 -24.37 -22.64
N ILE A 98 -23.20 -24.12 -23.23
CA ILE A 98 -22.80 -24.84 -24.46
C ILE A 98 -22.63 -26.34 -24.18
N ILE A 99 -21.93 -26.69 -23.10
CA ILE A 99 -21.69 -28.07 -22.71
C ILE A 99 -23.02 -28.83 -22.39
N ALA A 100 -23.96 -28.12 -21.76
CA ALA A 100 -25.25 -28.70 -21.38
C ALA A 100 -26.21 -28.95 -22.56
N ARG A 101 -25.94 -28.46 -23.77
CA ARG A 101 -26.78 -28.71 -24.95
C ARG A 101 -26.64 -30.18 -25.43
N PRO A 102 -27.72 -30.82 -25.85
CA PRO A 102 -27.65 -32.17 -26.39
C PRO A 102 -26.84 -32.23 -27.69
N ASN A 103 -26.22 -33.36 -27.95
CA ASN A 103 -25.48 -33.68 -29.20
C ASN A 103 -24.25 -32.79 -29.48
N GLN A 104 -23.58 -32.29 -28.45
CA GLN A 104 -22.33 -31.55 -28.62
C GLN A 104 -21.19 -32.51 -29.03
N ARG A 105 -20.28 -32.01 -29.87
CA ARG A 105 -19.05 -32.73 -30.22
C ARG A 105 -18.14 -32.83 -28.99
N ARG A 106 -17.49 -33.96 -28.80
CA ARG A 106 -16.54 -34.20 -27.68
C ARG A 106 -15.49 -33.11 -27.57
N GLU A 107 -14.93 -32.68 -28.69
CA GLU A 107 -13.93 -31.58 -28.75
C GLU A 107 -14.48 -30.25 -28.20
N THR A 108 -15.77 -29.94 -28.51
CA THR A 108 -16.44 -28.73 -27.98
C THR A 108 -16.63 -28.81 -26.48
N ILE A 109 -16.98 -30.01 -25.95
CA ILE A 109 -17.14 -30.24 -24.51
C ILE A 109 -15.79 -30.09 -23.80
N GLU A 110 -14.75 -30.74 -24.32
CA GLU A 110 -13.39 -30.70 -23.73
C GLU A 110 -12.85 -29.27 -23.74
N ARG A 111 -12.97 -28.54 -24.85
CA ARG A 111 -12.57 -27.13 -24.93
C ARG A 111 -13.35 -26.25 -23.95
N GLY A 112 -14.67 -26.45 -23.89
CA GLY A 112 -15.53 -25.69 -22.98
C GLY A 112 -15.22 -25.94 -21.52
N ALA A 113 -14.98 -27.22 -21.14
CA ALA A 113 -14.58 -27.62 -19.80
C ALA A 113 -13.24 -26.98 -19.40
N ASN A 114 -12.25 -27.00 -20.28
CA ASN A 114 -10.95 -26.37 -20.02
C ASN A 114 -11.08 -24.84 -19.80
N ILE A 115 -11.96 -24.17 -20.55
CA ILE A 115 -12.23 -22.74 -20.35
C ILE A 115 -12.92 -22.51 -19.00
N VAL A 116 -13.94 -23.31 -18.65
CA VAL A 116 -14.61 -23.19 -17.35
C VAL A 116 -13.62 -23.38 -16.19
N ILE A 117 -12.79 -24.41 -16.26
CA ILE A 117 -11.77 -24.68 -15.24
C ILE A 117 -10.78 -23.51 -15.11
N SER A 118 -10.26 -23.02 -16.23
CA SER A 118 -9.29 -21.91 -16.21
C SER A 118 -9.88 -20.61 -15.62
N GLN A 119 -11.13 -20.30 -15.95
CA GLN A 119 -11.80 -19.13 -15.41
C GLN A 119 -12.20 -19.30 -13.94
N ALA A 120 -12.55 -20.51 -13.49
CA ALA A 120 -12.81 -20.81 -12.09
C ALA A 120 -11.54 -20.65 -11.23
N TRP A 121 -10.39 -21.12 -11.71
CA TRP A 121 -9.10 -20.89 -11.04
C TRP A 121 -8.74 -19.40 -10.95
N ARG A 122 -9.00 -18.63 -12.02
CA ARG A 122 -8.79 -17.18 -12.02
C ARG A 122 -9.67 -16.50 -10.97
N LEU A 123 -10.94 -16.90 -10.86
CA LEU A 123 -11.88 -16.36 -9.87
C LEU A 123 -11.44 -16.71 -8.44
N SER A 124 -11.01 -17.96 -8.20
CA SER A 124 -10.50 -18.40 -6.90
C SER A 124 -9.29 -17.59 -6.45
N ARG A 125 -8.35 -17.31 -7.37
CA ARG A 125 -7.18 -16.46 -7.06
C ARG A 125 -7.61 -15.03 -6.71
N LEU A 126 -8.52 -14.45 -7.48
CA LEU A 126 -9.03 -13.10 -7.20
C LEU A 126 -9.68 -13.00 -5.81
N THR A 127 -10.52 -13.98 -5.45
CA THR A 127 -11.17 -14.00 -4.13
C THR A 127 -10.16 -14.19 -3.00
N GLY A 128 -9.11 -15.00 -3.21
CA GLY A 128 -7.98 -15.15 -2.29
C GLY A 128 -7.25 -13.83 -2.06
N ASP A 129 -6.90 -13.11 -3.12
CA ASP A 129 -6.22 -11.81 -3.05
C ASP A 129 -7.07 -10.76 -2.28
N LEU A 130 -8.40 -10.77 -2.48
CA LEU A 130 -9.32 -9.89 -1.76
C LEU A 130 -9.39 -10.19 -0.27
N LEU A 131 -9.47 -11.48 0.10
CA LEU A 131 -9.48 -11.92 1.50
C LEU A 131 -8.15 -11.58 2.19
N ASP A 132 -7.02 -11.80 1.52
CA ASP A 132 -5.71 -11.45 2.05
C ASP A 132 -5.58 -9.94 2.25
N SER A 133 -6.00 -9.13 1.28
CA SER A 133 -6.03 -7.67 1.41
C SER A 133 -6.88 -7.22 2.61
N SER A 134 -8.03 -7.84 2.85
CA SER A 134 -8.90 -7.56 3.99
C SER A 134 -8.24 -7.93 5.32
N ARG A 135 -7.59 -9.10 5.41
CA ARG A 135 -6.87 -9.54 6.62
C ARG A 135 -5.67 -8.65 6.93
N LEU A 136 -4.93 -8.23 5.91
CA LEU A 136 -3.82 -7.30 6.05
C LEU A 136 -4.29 -5.93 6.58
N SER A 137 -5.38 -5.40 6.05
CA SER A 137 -5.95 -4.11 6.49
C SER A 137 -6.50 -4.16 7.92
N SER A 138 -6.94 -5.34 8.41
CA SER A 138 -7.48 -5.51 9.77
C SER A 138 -6.42 -5.94 10.81
N GLY A 139 -5.15 -6.08 10.42
CA GLY A 139 -4.08 -6.55 11.32
C GLY A 139 -4.22 -8.03 11.73
N GLN A 140 -5.05 -8.81 11.05
CA GLN A 140 -5.31 -10.23 11.36
C GLN A 140 -4.46 -11.19 10.51
N PHE A 141 -3.41 -10.69 9.90
CA PHE A 141 -2.52 -11.48 9.06
C PHE A 141 -1.50 -12.21 9.94
N THR A 142 -1.56 -13.55 9.94
CA THR A 142 -0.65 -14.41 10.70
C THR A 142 0.15 -15.30 9.77
N LEU A 143 1.41 -15.55 10.11
CA LEU A 143 2.31 -16.44 9.37
C LEU A 143 2.39 -17.80 10.05
N ALA A 144 2.44 -18.87 9.25
CA ALA A 144 2.72 -20.23 9.68
C ALA A 144 4.16 -20.59 9.29
N CYS A 145 5.13 -20.00 10.01
CA CYS A 145 6.55 -20.20 9.71
C CYS A 145 6.99 -21.63 10.02
N SER A 146 7.79 -22.20 9.12
CA SER A 146 8.42 -23.51 9.26
C SER A 146 9.73 -23.54 8.46
N PRO A 147 10.64 -24.49 8.73
CA PRO A 147 11.85 -24.63 7.91
C PRO A 147 11.50 -24.84 6.44
N CYS A 148 11.96 -23.97 5.57
CA CYS A 148 11.74 -24.07 4.14
C CYS A 148 13.00 -23.74 3.33
N ASP A 149 13.09 -24.31 2.14
CA ASP A 149 14.18 -24.07 1.19
C ASP A 149 13.75 -23.09 0.11
N VAL A 150 14.39 -21.91 0.08
CA VAL A 150 14.14 -20.85 -0.90
C VAL A 150 14.49 -21.29 -2.31
N VAL A 151 15.55 -22.11 -2.49
CA VAL A 151 15.93 -22.62 -3.83
C VAL A 151 14.82 -23.47 -4.42
N LYS A 152 14.23 -24.35 -3.58
CA LYS A 152 13.08 -25.17 -3.95
C LYS A 152 11.85 -24.29 -4.24
N LEU A 153 11.56 -23.34 -3.38
CA LEU A 153 10.45 -22.39 -3.54
C LEU A 153 10.52 -21.64 -4.87
N VAL A 154 11.70 -21.10 -5.24
CA VAL A 154 11.89 -20.39 -6.50
C VAL A 154 11.62 -21.32 -7.69
N LYS A 155 12.20 -22.52 -7.69
CA LYS A 155 12.02 -23.48 -8.78
C LYS A 155 10.56 -23.89 -8.96
N GLU A 156 9.88 -24.25 -7.88
CA GLU A 156 8.48 -24.68 -7.92
C GLU A 156 7.55 -23.55 -8.37
N THR A 157 7.79 -22.32 -7.90
CA THR A 157 6.97 -21.16 -8.31
C THR A 157 7.11 -20.87 -9.82
N VAL A 158 8.34 -20.93 -10.35
CA VAL A 158 8.57 -20.74 -11.79
C VAL A 158 7.90 -21.85 -12.60
N GLU A 159 8.04 -23.12 -12.19
CA GLU A 159 7.43 -24.24 -12.91
C GLU A 159 5.89 -24.17 -12.93
N GLN A 160 5.26 -23.65 -11.88
CA GLN A 160 3.81 -23.42 -11.86
C GLN A 160 3.36 -22.33 -12.82
N LEU A 161 4.18 -21.30 -13.03
CA LEU A 161 3.85 -20.16 -13.89
C LEU A 161 4.30 -20.34 -15.36
N ARG A 162 5.23 -21.21 -15.63
CA ARG A 162 5.74 -21.50 -16.98
C ARG A 162 4.64 -21.81 -18.01
N PRO A 163 3.62 -22.64 -17.69
CA PRO A 163 2.57 -22.98 -18.69
C PRO A 163 1.70 -21.80 -19.10
N ILE A 164 1.58 -20.76 -18.25
CA ILE A 164 0.76 -19.57 -18.56
C ILE A 164 1.55 -18.47 -19.28
N ALA A 165 2.88 -18.65 -19.42
CA ALA A 165 3.77 -17.69 -20.07
C ALA A 165 4.62 -18.38 -21.17
N PRO A 166 4.02 -19.02 -22.19
CA PRO A 166 4.76 -19.84 -23.18
C PRO A 166 5.69 -19.02 -24.05
N TYR A 167 5.50 -17.71 -24.14
CA TYR A 167 6.32 -16.80 -24.95
C TYR A 167 7.48 -16.17 -24.19
N HIS A 168 7.63 -16.44 -22.87
CA HIS A 168 8.73 -15.90 -22.08
C HIS A 168 9.77 -16.96 -21.76
N LYS A 169 11.04 -16.56 -21.76
CA LYS A 169 12.14 -17.40 -21.31
C LYS A 169 12.40 -17.13 -19.83
N PHE A 170 12.32 -18.17 -18.98
CA PHE A 170 12.68 -18.09 -17.58
C PHE A 170 14.13 -18.50 -17.37
N VAL A 171 14.90 -17.62 -16.71
CA VAL A 171 16.26 -17.89 -16.26
C VAL A 171 16.25 -17.90 -14.73
N ILE A 172 16.63 -19.02 -14.15
CA ILE A 172 16.71 -19.22 -12.69
C ILE A 172 18.20 -19.24 -12.32
N ASP A 173 18.63 -18.22 -11.59
CA ASP A 173 19.99 -18.03 -11.12
C ASP A 173 20.03 -18.16 -9.60
N VAL A 174 20.16 -19.39 -9.11
CA VAL A 174 20.13 -19.76 -7.71
C VAL A 174 21.33 -20.65 -7.37
N PRO A 175 21.81 -20.67 -6.11
CA PRO A 175 22.88 -21.57 -5.69
C PRO A 175 22.53 -23.05 -5.93
N GLY A 176 23.56 -23.88 -6.08
CA GLY A 176 23.39 -25.33 -6.15
C GLY A 176 23.02 -25.97 -4.82
N SER A 177 23.29 -25.30 -3.69
CA SER A 177 22.95 -25.74 -2.33
C SER A 177 21.64 -25.13 -1.86
N PRO A 178 20.86 -25.82 -1.01
CA PRO A 178 19.66 -25.28 -0.39
C PRO A 178 19.94 -24.04 0.45
N ILE A 179 18.99 -23.09 0.47
CA ILE A 179 18.97 -21.95 1.38
C ILE A 179 17.80 -22.17 2.34
N ILE A 180 18.11 -22.62 3.54
CA ILE A 180 17.10 -22.96 4.55
C ILE A 180 16.91 -21.81 5.51
N GLY A 181 15.64 -21.48 5.80
CA GLY A 181 15.24 -20.51 6.80
C GLY A 181 13.86 -20.83 7.36
N ASN A 182 13.43 -20.07 8.36
CA ASN A 182 12.15 -20.27 9.04
C ASN A 182 11.13 -19.25 8.56
N TRP A 183 10.35 -19.61 7.54
CA TRP A 183 9.38 -18.71 6.88
C TRP A 183 8.09 -19.48 6.56
N ASP A 184 7.03 -18.74 6.21
CA ASP A 184 5.81 -19.32 5.68
C ASP A 184 5.96 -19.57 4.17
N TYR A 185 6.18 -20.86 3.82
CA TYR A 185 6.40 -21.30 2.44
C TYR A 185 5.28 -20.86 1.50
N GLY A 186 4.02 -21.04 1.90
CA GLY A 186 2.86 -20.73 1.06
C GLY A 186 2.74 -19.23 0.80
N ARG A 187 3.00 -18.42 1.82
CA ARG A 187 2.97 -16.95 1.69
C ARG A 187 4.15 -16.43 0.87
N LEU A 188 5.35 -16.97 1.06
CA LEU A 188 6.48 -16.60 0.20
C LEU A 188 6.26 -17.00 -1.26
N GLN A 189 5.67 -18.18 -1.50
CA GLN A 189 5.30 -18.60 -2.86
C GLN A 189 4.28 -17.66 -3.48
N GLN A 190 3.30 -17.18 -2.72
CA GLN A 190 2.34 -16.17 -3.15
C GLN A 190 3.03 -14.83 -3.48
N ALA A 191 3.92 -14.35 -2.63
CA ALA A 191 4.65 -13.10 -2.87
C ALA A 191 5.51 -13.19 -4.14
N LEU A 192 6.32 -14.23 -4.27
CA LEU A 192 7.16 -14.48 -5.45
C LEU A 192 6.30 -14.65 -6.72
N GLY A 193 5.19 -15.39 -6.60
CA GLY A 193 4.24 -15.58 -7.69
C GLY A 193 3.66 -14.26 -8.20
N ASN A 194 3.33 -13.33 -7.30
CA ASN A 194 2.85 -11.99 -7.66
C ASN A 194 3.92 -11.16 -8.37
N LEU A 195 5.19 -11.27 -7.97
CA LEU A 195 6.29 -10.57 -8.65
C LEU A 195 6.54 -11.15 -10.07
N ILE A 196 6.52 -12.48 -10.21
CA ILE A 196 6.69 -13.14 -11.51
C ILE A 196 5.50 -12.87 -12.44
N ASP A 197 4.26 -12.89 -11.92
CA ASP A 197 3.05 -12.54 -12.70
C ASP A 197 3.11 -11.08 -13.20
N ASN A 198 3.62 -10.15 -12.39
CA ASN A 198 3.92 -8.80 -12.84
C ASN A 198 4.99 -8.78 -13.94
N ALA A 199 6.08 -9.50 -13.77
CA ALA A 199 7.12 -9.60 -14.77
C ALA A 199 6.57 -10.12 -16.12
N ILE A 200 5.72 -11.12 -16.12
CA ILE A 200 5.04 -11.65 -17.31
C ILE A 200 4.15 -10.59 -17.97
N LYS A 201 3.34 -9.90 -17.17
CA LYS A 201 2.36 -8.92 -17.67
C LYS A 201 3.01 -7.68 -18.29
N TYR A 202 4.14 -7.25 -17.74
CA TYR A 202 4.77 -5.98 -18.14
C TYR A 202 5.99 -6.16 -19.03
N SER A 203 6.31 -7.38 -19.43
CA SER A 203 7.34 -7.68 -20.42
C SER A 203 6.74 -7.82 -21.83
N PRO A 204 7.43 -7.36 -22.88
CA PRO A 204 7.12 -7.77 -24.24
C PRO A 204 7.24 -9.30 -24.39
N GLU A 205 6.49 -9.88 -25.33
CA GLU A 205 6.64 -11.28 -25.69
C GLU A 205 8.07 -11.59 -26.15
N GLU A 206 8.50 -12.84 -26.00
CA GLU A 206 9.83 -13.35 -26.35
C GLU A 206 11.00 -12.78 -25.54
N THR A 207 10.71 -12.08 -24.43
CA THR A 207 11.72 -11.56 -23.52
C THR A 207 12.07 -12.54 -22.39
N THR A 208 13.18 -12.25 -21.70
CA THR A 208 13.67 -13.06 -20.60
C THR A 208 13.22 -12.48 -19.25
N ILE A 209 12.67 -13.34 -18.40
CA ILE A 209 12.39 -13.05 -16.98
C ILE A 209 13.47 -13.79 -16.18
N THR A 210 14.24 -13.05 -15.38
CA THR A 210 15.34 -13.61 -14.58
C THR A 210 14.98 -13.58 -13.11
N ILE A 211 15.02 -14.74 -12.46
CA ILE A 211 14.82 -14.89 -11.03
C ILE A 211 16.14 -15.27 -10.38
N ARG A 212 16.60 -14.50 -9.42
CA ARG A 212 17.81 -14.76 -8.65
C ARG A 212 17.50 -14.97 -7.19
N ALA A 213 18.24 -15.87 -6.55
CA ALA A 213 18.28 -15.97 -5.10
C ALA A 213 19.72 -16.13 -4.64
N CYS A 214 20.11 -15.38 -3.62
CA CYS A 214 21.42 -15.49 -3.02
C CYS A 214 21.31 -15.37 -1.48
N ASN A 215 22.22 -16.06 -0.82
CA ASN A 215 22.40 -15.96 0.62
C ASN A 215 23.57 -15.00 0.89
N VAL A 216 23.27 -13.90 1.58
CA VAL A 216 24.29 -12.94 2.05
C VAL A 216 24.32 -12.96 3.59
N PRO A 217 25.41 -12.51 4.23
CA PRO A 217 25.47 -12.50 5.68
C PRO A 217 24.19 -11.84 6.27
N SER A 218 23.50 -12.56 7.17
CA SER A 218 22.29 -12.15 7.88
C SER A 218 20.98 -12.04 7.08
N LYS A 219 20.97 -12.23 5.76
CA LYS A 219 19.74 -12.17 4.95
C LYS A 219 19.80 -13.02 3.69
N VAL A 220 18.63 -13.41 3.21
CA VAL A 220 18.45 -14.03 1.90
C VAL A 220 17.82 -13.00 0.98
N THR A 221 18.39 -12.78 -0.18
CA THR A 221 17.90 -11.84 -1.18
C THR A 221 17.35 -12.58 -2.38
N ILE A 222 16.12 -12.25 -2.78
CA ILE A 222 15.48 -12.78 -3.98
C ILE A 222 15.10 -11.61 -4.89
N SER A 223 15.46 -11.71 -6.18
CA SER A 223 15.09 -10.69 -7.16
C SER A 223 14.41 -11.28 -8.39
N VAL A 224 13.47 -10.52 -8.95
CA VAL A 224 12.78 -10.81 -10.20
C VAL A 224 13.00 -9.64 -11.14
N HIS A 225 13.73 -9.90 -12.23
CA HIS A 225 14.00 -8.91 -13.27
C HIS A 225 13.20 -9.23 -14.54
N ASN A 226 12.62 -8.21 -15.14
CA ASN A 226 11.93 -8.29 -16.41
C ASN A 226 12.39 -7.20 -17.38
N GLN A 227 12.33 -7.48 -18.67
CA GLN A 227 12.76 -6.57 -19.74
C GLN A 227 11.62 -5.69 -20.26
N GLY A 228 10.75 -5.21 -19.36
CA GLY A 228 9.65 -4.33 -19.71
C GLY A 228 10.02 -2.85 -19.68
N GLN A 229 9.00 -2.00 -19.60
CA GLN A 229 9.19 -0.57 -19.42
C GLN A 229 9.74 -0.27 -18.02
N SER A 230 10.71 0.61 -17.94
CA SER A 230 11.23 1.12 -16.65
C SER A 230 10.17 1.96 -15.95
N ILE A 231 10.15 1.87 -14.63
CA ILE A 231 9.19 2.58 -13.77
C ILE A 231 9.83 3.88 -13.31
N PRO A 232 9.18 5.05 -13.53
CA PRO A 232 9.70 6.33 -13.06
C PRO A 232 9.84 6.35 -11.54
N PHE A 233 10.92 6.95 -11.03
CA PHE A 233 11.18 7.03 -9.57
C PHE A 233 10.04 7.70 -8.80
N ALA A 234 9.42 8.73 -9.37
CA ALA A 234 8.28 9.44 -8.75
C ALA A 234 7.03 8.56 -8.53
N GLU A 235 6.95 7.42 -9.20
CA GLU A 235 5.79 6.50 -9.11
C GLU A 235 6.05 5.31 -8.18
N VAL A 236 7.28 5.13 -7.67
CA VAL A 236 7.68 3.96 -6.87
C VAL A 236 6.87 3.85 -5.57
N ASP A 237 6.67 4.97 -4.87
CA ASP A 237 5.91 4.99 -3.61
C ASP A 237 4.44 4.60 -3.78
N GLN A 238 3.91 4.77 -4.98
CA GLN A 238 2.53 4.40 -5.31
C GLN A 238 2.38 2.92 -5.66
N LEU A 239 3.46 2.26 -6.12
CA LEU A 239 3.42 0.87 -6.59
C LEU A 239 2.94 -0.13 -5.54
N PHE A 240 3.34 0.11 -4.29
CA PHE A 240 3.05 -0.78 -3.17
C PHE A 240 1.78 -0.40 -2.40
N ARG A 241 1.09 0.67 -2.80
CA ARG A 241 -0.20 1.04 -2.19
C ARG A 241 -1.30 0.12 -2.70
N PRO A 242 -2.26 -0.27 -1.86
CA PRO A 242 -3.38 -1.09 -2.31
C PRO A 242 -4.16 -0.35 -3.40
N TYR A 243 -4.63 -1.10 -4.41
CA TYR A 243 -5.45 -0.59 -5.53
C TYR A 243 -4.75 0.40 -6.46
N SER A 244 -3.43 0.54 -6.33
CA SER A 244 -2.65 1.45 -7.17
C SER A 244 -2.36 0.83 -8.53
N ARG A 245 -2.48 1.65 -9.58
CA ARG A 245 -2.09 1.31 -10.95
C ARG A 245 -1.39 2.52 -11.55
N LEU A 246 -0.28 2.28 -12.23
CA LEU A 246 0.39 3.36 -12.96
C LEU A 246 -0.44 3.79 -14.17
N ALA A 247 -0.45 5.07 -14.46
CA ALA A 247 -1.20 5.63 -15.60
C ALA A 247 -0.76 5.00 -16.95
N THR A 248 0.51 4.63 -17.06
CA THR A 248 1.11 3.99 -18.23
C THR A 248 0.65 2.54 -18.42
N SER A 249 0.08 1.90 -17.39
CA SER A 249 -0.32 0.49 -17.41
C SER A 249 -1.83 0.25 -17.65
N SER A 250 -2.57 1.27 -18.11
CA SER A 250 -4.04 1.23 -18.23
C SER A 250 -4.57 0.13 -19.16
N ARG A 251 -3.76 -0.39 -20.08
CA ARG A 251 -4.15 -1.47 -21.02
C ARG A 251 -3.97 -2.88 -20.47
N GLN A 252 -3.21 -3.07 -19.38
CA GLN A 252 -2.94 -4.41 -18.85
C GLN A 252 -3.89 -4.78 -17.72
N LYS A 253 -4.38 -6.03 -17.73
CA LYS A 253 -5.35 -6.54 -16.76
C LYS A 253 -4.69 -6.78 -15.39
N GLY A 254 -5.19 -6.15 -14.33
CA GLY A 254 -4.71 -6.37 -12.97
C GLY A 254 -5.43 -5.50 -11.95
N TYR A 255 -5.48 -5.95 -10.70
CA TYR A 255 -6.30 -5.34 -9.62
C TYR A 255 -5.53 -4.33 -8.77
N GLY A 256 -4.21 -4.17 -9.00
CA GLY A 256 -3.34 -3.33 -8.16
C GLY A 256 -3.16 -3.88 -6.73
N LEU A 257 -3.40 -5.18 -6.52
CA LEU A 257 -3.22 -5.84 -5.23
C LEU A 257 -1.95 -6.68 -5.15
N GLY A 258 -1.44 -7.21 -6.27
CA GLY A 258 -0.35 -8.18 -6.24
C GLY A 258 0.92 -7.66 -5.55
N LEU A 259 1.37 -6.43 -5.89
CA LEU A 259 2.54 -5.82 -5.25
C LEU A 259 2.28 -5.43 -3.79
N TYR A 260 1.09 -4.96 -3.47
CA TYR A 260 0.69 -4.67 -2.09
C TYR A 260 0.71 -5.94 -1.23
N ILE A 261 0.13 -7.05 -1.72
CA ILE A 261 0.13 -8.34 -1.02
C ILE A 261 1.57 -8.86 -0.89
N ALA A 262 2.37 -8.81 -1.95
CA ALA A 262 3.77 -9.22 -1.91
C ALA A 262 4.54 -8.41 -0.86
N LYS A 263 4.42 -7.07 -0.86
CA LYS A 263 5.05 -6.20 0.12
C LYS A 263 4.64 -6.55 1.54
N SER A 264 3.35 -6.69 1.78
CA SER A 264 2.81 -7.01 3.11
C SER A 264 3.25 -8.38 3.62
N ILE A 265 3.35 -9.38 2.75
CA ILE A 265 3.88 -10.71 3.11
C ILE A 265 5.35 -10.61 3.51
N ILE A 266 6.16 -9.90 2.74
CA ILE A 266 7.59 -9.74 3.02
C ILE A 266 7.81 -8.94 4.31
N ASP A 267 7.06 -7.86 4.52
CA ASP A 267 7.10 -7.06 5.74
C ASP A 267 6.71 -7.88 6.98
N ALA A 268 5.69 -8.74 6.87
CA ALA A 268 5.29 -9.66 7.93
C ALA A 268 6.39 -10.68 8.28
N HIS A 269 7.25 -11.05 7.33
CA HIS A 269 8.42 -11.89 7.58
C HIS A 269 9.64 -11.11 8.13
N GLY A 270 9.48 -9.80 8.41
CA GLY A 270 10.58 -8.93 8.85
C GLY A 270 11.56 -8.56 7.72
N GLY A 271 11.15 -8.77 6.47
CA GLY A 271 11.91 -8.44 5.27
C GLY A 271 11.60 -7.06 4.71
N ASN A 272 12.15 -6.77 3.53
CA ASN A 272 11.84 -5.55 2.79
C ASN A 272 11.73 -5.85 1.29
N LEU A 273 10.68 -5.36 0.64
CA LEU A 273 10.48 -5.43 -0.82
C LEU A 273 10.65 -4.04 -1.42
N GLN A 274 11.49 -3.94 -2.44
CA GLN A 274 11.80 -2.70 -3.13
C GLN A 274 11.94 -2.90 -4.65
N LEU A 275 11.78 -1.81 -5.39
CA LEU A 275 12.17 -1.72 -6.80
C LEU A 275 13.62 -1.22 -6.84
N GLU A 276 14.51 -1.98 -7.49
CA GLU A 276 15.87 -1.50 -7.73
C GLU A 276 15.85 -0.35 -8.74
N GLN A 277 16.69 0.65 -8.51
CA GLN A 277 16.84 1.73 -9.47
C GLN A 277 17.41 1.17 -10.80
N PRO A 278 16.90 1.62 -11.95
CA PRO A 278 17.43 1.20 -13.22
C PRO A 278 18.91 1.61 -13.32
N VAL A 279 19.78 0.64 -13.52
CA VAL A 279 21.15 0.89 -13.96
C VAL A 279 21.06 1.28 -15.44
N GLU A 280 21.74 2.34 -15.86
CA GLU A 280 21.62 2.95 -17.20
C GLU A 280 21.73 1.96 -18.39
N GLU A 281 22.30 0.77 -18.16
CA GLU A 281 22.48 -0.27 -19.18
C GLU A 281 21.39 -1.36 -19.18
N ARG A 282 20.45 -1.38 -18.22
CA ARG A 282 19.40 -2.43 -18.12
C ARG A 282 18.02 -1.83 -18.31
N GLN A 283 17.44 -2.04 -19.48
CA GLN A 283 16.01 -1.80 -19.69
C GLN A 283 15.18 -2.76 -18.83
N GLY A 284 14.12 -2.26 -18.20
CA GLY A 284 13.18 -3.08 -17.44
C GLY A 284 13.04 -2.69 -15.97
N ALA A 285 12.45 -3.58 -15.19
CA ALA A 285 12.25 -3.42 -13.77
C ALA A 285 12.82 -4.62 -13.01
N THR A 286 13.42 -4.36 -11.85
CA THR A 286 13.90 -5.40 -10.93
C THR A 286 13.25 -5.20 -9.58
N PHE A 287 12.39 -6.14 -9.18
CA PHE A 287 11.85 -6.19 -7.83
C PHE A 287 12.72 -7.10 -6.99
N THR A 288 13.21 -6.59 -5.87
CA THR A 288 14.08 -7.33 -4.95
C THR A 288 13.50 -7.31 -3.55
N PHE A 289 13.49 -8.46 -2.91
CA PHE A 289 13.14 -8.55 -1.52
C PHE A 289 14.18 -9.32 -0.71
N ASP A 290 14.32 -8.90 0.53
CA ASP A 290 15.20 -9.52 1.51
C ASP A 290 14.38 -10.22 2.59
N LEU A 291 14.87 -11.34 3.08
CA LEU A 291 14.32 -12.06 4.24
C LEU A 291 15.42 -12.19 5.30
N PRO A 292 15.14 -11.97 6.58
CA PRO A 292 16.11 -12.20 7.63
C PRO A 292 16.50 -13.68 7.65
N SER A 293 17.80 -13.94 7.63
CA SER A 293 18.35 -15.28 7.81
C SER A 293 18.29 -15.59 9.32
N THR A 294 17.22 -16.19 9.78
CA THR A 294 17.18 -16.77 11.13
C THR A 294 18.02 -18.06 11.13
N ILE A 295 19.33 -17.91 11.15
CA ILE A 295 20.20 -18.98 11.67
C ILE A 295 20.36 -18.63 13.15
N GLU A 296 19.39 -18.94 13.98
CA GLU A 296 19.67 -19.24 15.37
C GLU A 296 20.31 -20.62 15.36
N SER A 297 21.60 -20.62 15.66
CA SER A 297 22.44 -21.79 15.91
C SER A 297 22.00 -22.53 17.17
#